data_21eafc0d8df410cd116be694bf40d1cf
#
_entry.id   21eafc0d8df410cd116be694bf40d1cf
#
_cell.length_a   1.000
_cell.length_b   1.000
_cell.length_c   1.000
_cell.angle_alpha   90.00
_cell.angle_beta   90.00
_cell.angle_gamma   90.00
#
_symmetry.space_group_name_H-M   'P 1'
#
loop_
_entity.id
_entity.type
_entity.pdbx_description
1 polymer ?
#
loop_
_entity_poly.entity_id
_entity_poly.type
_entity_poly.pdbx_seq_one_letter_code
_entity_poly.pdbx_strand_id
1 'polypeptide(L)'
;MQSIRGAITIEKNEVKYIKEASIKLFSEILSRNNLNIEDIVSIFISCTNDIDKGYPGKYIRENFNLKNIAIMHFNEMYVEGSMPLCIRILILIDKKIKI
;
A
#
# COMPACT_ATOMS: atom_id res chain seq x y z
N MET A 1 -7.19 -13.34 12.33
CA MET A 1 -6.36 -12.38 11.57
C MET A 1 -6.26 -12.81 10.13
N GLN A 2 -6.35 -11.86 9.21
CA GLN A 2 -6.27 -12.13 7.78
C GLN A 2 -5.29 -11.16 7.14
N SER A 3 -4.84 -11.46 5.94
CA SER A 3 -4.04 -10.55 5.15
C SER A 3 -4.71 -10.27 3.80
N ILE A 4 -4.57 -9.05 3.34
CA ILE A 4 -5.08 -8.60 2.05
C ILE A 4 -3.93 -7.94 1.32
N ARG A 5 -3.82 -8.19 0.02
CA ARG A 5 -2.75 -7.63 -0.79
C ARG A 5 -3.29 -6.99 -2.06
N GLY A 6 -2.52 -6.06 -2.57
CA GLY A 6 -2.81 -5.41 -3.83
C GLY A 6 -1.56 -4.87 -4.46
N ALA A 7 -1.63 -4.53 -5.72
CA ALA A 7 -0.51 -3.97 -6.46
C ALA A 7 -1.01 -2.97 -7.49
N ILE A 8 -0.15 -2.00 -7.81
CA ILE A 8 -0.42 -1.01 -8.83
C ILE A 8 0.91 -0.61 -9.48
N THR A 9 0.86 -0.29 -10.77
CA THR A 9 2.01 0.27 -11.47
C THR A 9 1.84 1.77 -11.66
N ILE A 10 2.95 2.48 -11.81
CA ILE A 10 2.94 3.91 -12.11
C ILE A 10 3.62 4.17 -13.45
N GLU A 11 3.25 5.27 -14.11
CA GLU A 11 3.80 5.60 -15.42
C GLU A 11 5.22 6.15 -15.34
N LYS A 12 5.52 6.91 -14.28
CA LYS A 12 6.82 7.55 -14.09
C LYS A 12 7.18 7.58 -12.62
N ASN A 13 8.46 7.51 -12.32
CA ASN A 13 8.99 7.64 -10.98
C ASN A 13 9.03 9.12 -10.59
N GLU A 14 7.89 9.68 -10.27
CA GLU A 14 7.73 11.06 -9.82
C GLU A 14 6.74 11.10 -8.65
N VAL A 15 6.91 12.07 -7.76
CA VAL A 15 6.08 12.21 -6.55
C VAL A 15 4.59 12.19 -6.88
N LYS A 16 4.19 12.92 -7.92
CA LYS A 16 2.78 13.00 -8.32
C LYS A 16 2.19 11.61 -8.59
N TYR A 17 2.90 10.80 -9.37
CA TYR A 17 2.41 9.46 -9.75
C TYR A 17 2.44 8.49 -8.58
N ILE A 18 3.48 8.58 -7.75
CA ILE A 18 3.59 7.75 -6.55
C ILE A 18 2.43 8.05 -5.60
N LYS A 19 2.17 9.32 -5.35
CA LYS A 19 1.10 9.76 -4.47
C LYS A 19 -0.28 9.31 -4.97
N GLU A 20 -0.60 9.60 -6.22
CA GLU A 20 -1.90 9.26 -6.80
C GLU A 20 -2.14 7.75 -6.79
N ALA A 21 -1.14 6.96 -7.19
CA ALA A 21 -1.26 5.51 -7.25
C ALA A 21 -1.39 4.90 -5.86
N SER A 22 -0.63 5.39 -4.89
CA SER A 22 -0.66 4.89 -3.52
C SER A 22 -2.03 5.11 -2.88
N ILE A 23 -2.58 6.28 -3.03
CA ILE A 23 -3.91 6.62 -2.50
C ILE A 23 -4.99 5.79 -3.19
N LYS A 24 -4.91 5.66 -4.52
CA LYS A 24 -5.87 4.86 -5.29
C LYS A 24 -5.84 3.40 -4.86
N LEU A 25 -4.66 2.81 -4.75
CA LEU A 25 -4.51 1.40 -4.37
C LEU A 25 -5.10 1.16 -2.98
N PHE A 26 -4.74 1.98 -2.01
CA PHE A 26 -5.23 1.81 -0.64
C PHE A 26 -6.75 2.00 -0.57
N SER A 27 -7.27 3.02 -1.24
CA SER A 27 -8.70 3.29 -1.31
C SER A 27 -9.47 2.09 -1.90
N GLU A 28 -8.97 1.51 -2.98
CA GLU A 28 -9.61 0.35 -3.61
C GLU A 28 -9.57 -0.89 -2.71
N ILE A 29 -8.48 -1.10 -1.99
CA ILE A 29 -8.39 -2.22 -1.06
C ILE A 29 -9.45 -2.08 0.04
N LEU A 30 -9.60 -0.90 0.62
CA LEU A 30 -10.62 -0.66 1.64
C LEU A 30 -12.02 -0.90 1.08
N SER A 31 -12.31 -0.35 -0.08
CA SER A 31 -13.63 -0.44 -0.70
C SER A 31 -13.99 -1.86 -1.11
N ARG A 32 -13.10 -2.55 -1.80
CA ARG A 32 -13.37 -3.90 -2.31
C ARG A 32 -13.52 -4.95 -1.23
N ASN A 33 -12.92 -4.71 -0.07
CA ASN A 33 -12.93 -5.66 1.04
C ASN A 33 -13.83 -5.21 2.19
N ASN A 34 -14.55 -4.12 2.00
CA ASN A 34 -15.44 -3.55 3.03
C ASN A 34 -14.71 -3.39 4.37
N LEU A 35 -13.52 -2.78 4.33
CA LEU A 35 -12.68 -2.59 5.51
C LEU A 35 -12.84 -1.20 6.09
N ASN A 36 -12.79 -1.13 7.41
CA ASN A 36 -12.64 0.11 8.14
C ASN A 36 -11.18 0.27 8.57
N ILE A 37 -10.75 1.50 8.79
CA ILE A 37 -9.38 1.78 9.22
C ILE A 37 -9.04 1.04 10.51
N GLU A 38 -9.97 0.95 11.44
CA GLU A 38 -9.76 0.28 12.73
C GLU A 38 -9.57 -1.24 12.61
N ASP A 39 -9.88 -1.83 11.47
CA ASP A 39 -9.62 -3.26 11.22
C ASP A 39 -8.15 -3.53 10.89
N ILE A 40 -7.38 -2.50 10.58
CA ILE A 40 -6.00 -2.64 10.12
C ILE A 40 -5.04 -2.78 11.29
N VAL A 41 -4.23 -3.83 11.26
CA VAL A 41 -3.18 -4.08 12.27
C VAL A 41 -1.87 -3.44 11.84
N SER A 42 -1.41 -3.71 10.63
CA SER A 42 -0.18 -3.16 10.08
C SER A 42 -0.18 -3.20 8.56
N ILE A 43 0.68 -2.39 7.96
CA ILE A 43 0.80 -2.24 6.52
C ILE A 43 2.25 -2.46 6.10
N PHE A 44 2.47 -3.32 5.12
CA PHE A 44 3.78 -3.57 4.52
C PHE A 44 3.73 -3.16 3.06
N ILE A 45 4.67 -2.33 2.65
CA ILE A 45 4.72 -1.82 1.28
C ILE A 45 6.05 -2.21 0.64
N SER A 46 5.98 -2.77 -0.55
CA SER A 46 7.14 -3.17 -1.33
C SER A 46 7.12 -2.41 -2.65
N CYS A 47 8.25 -1.84 -3.02
CA CYS A 47 8.39 -1.10 -4.28
C CYS A 47 9.55 -1.66 -5.09
N THR A 48 9.40 -1.69 -6.40
CA THR A 48 10.52 -1.98 -7.30
C THR A 48 11.57 -0.89 -7.15
N ASN A 49 12.85 -1.23 -7.43
CA ASN A 49 13.99 -0.33 -7.18
C ASN A 49 13.95 0.94 -8.02
N ASP A 50 13.18 0.96 -9.09
CA ASP A 50 13.02 2.13 -9.94
C ASP A 50 12.06 3.19 -9.38
N ILE A 51 11.45 2.94 -8.23
CA ILE A 51 10.64 3.91 -7.48
C ILE A 51 11.48 4.43 -6.31
N ASP A 52 11.95 5.66 -6.41
CA ASP A 52 12.83 6.24 -5.38
C ASP A 52 12.56 7.73 -5.08
N LYS A 53 11.45 8.28 -5.57
CA LYS A 53 11.12 9.70 -5.38
C LYS A 53 10.20 9.98 -4.20
N GLY A 54 9.69 8.95 -3.53
CA GLY A 54 8.85 9.14 -2.38
C GLY A 54 8.43 7.82 -1.75
N TYR A 55 7.92 7.91 -0.52
CA TYR A 55 7.40 6.76 0.21
C TYR A 55 5.90 6.65 -0.02
N PRO A 56 5.42 5.57 -0.65
CA PRO A 56 3.97 5.37 -0.81
C PRO A 56 3.20 5.49 0.50
N GLY A 57 3.74 4.92 1.57
CA GLY A 57 3.09 4.93 2.87
C GLY A 57 2.92 6.31 3.48
N LYS A 58 3.80 7.26 3.13
CA LYS A 58 3.66 8.65 3.58
C LYS A 58 2.35 9.25 3.09
N TYR A 59 2.04 9.07 1.83
CA TYR A 59 0.83 9.64 1.23
C TYR A 59 -0.44 8.94 1.73
N ILE A 60 -0.35 7.63 1.95
CA ILE A 60 -1.44 6.86 2.53
C ILE A 60 -1.72 7.34 3.96
N ARG A 61 -0.67 7.48 4.78
CA ARG A 61 -0.81 7.94 6.16
C ARG A 61 -1.45 9.32 6.25
N GLU A 62 -1.00 10.25 5.41
CA GLU A 62 -1.51 11.61 5.40
C GLU A 62 -2.94 11.69 4.90
N ASN A 63 -3.24 10.98 3.81
CA ASN A 63 -4.56 11.08 3.17
C ASN A 63 -5.66 10.41 3.99
N PHE A 64 -5.35 9.31 4.67
CA PHE A 64 -6.32 8.53 5.45
C PHE A 64 -6.19 8.76 6.95
N ASN A 65 -5.31 9.65 7.35
CA ASN A 65 -5.10 10.03 8.76
C ASN A 65 -4.79 8.82 9.66
N LEU A 66 -3.85 7.99 9.24
CA LEU A 66 -3.45 6.79 9.96
C LEU A 66 -2.44 7.14 11.05
N LYS A 67 -2.89 7.35 12.28
CA LYS A 67 -2.02 7.82 13.37
C LYS A 67 -1.27 6.70 14.08
N ASN A 68 -1.92 5.55 14.27
CA ASN A 68 -1.41 4.50 15.14
C ASN A 68 -1.13 3.18 14.41
N ILE A 69 -1.10 3.20 13.10
CA ILE A 69 -0.86 2.00 12.31
C ILE A 69 0.58 2.00 11.82
N ALA A 70 1.31 0.91 12.10
CA ALA A 70 2.68 0.76 11.63
C ALA A 70 2.70 0.52 10.12
N ILE A 71 3.60 1.23 9.43
CA ILE A 71 3.83 1.07 8.01
C ILE A 71 5.32 0.83 7.80
N MET A 72 5.67 -0.26 7.12
CA MET A 72 7.05 -0.55 6.75
C MET A 72 7.19 -0.63 5.24
N HIS A 73 8.31 -0.12 4.76
CA HIS A 73 8.66 -0.15 3.35
C HIS A 73 9.81 -1.12 3.11
N PHE A 74 9.75 -1.84 1.99
CA PHE A 74 10.76 -2.80 1.56
C PHE A 74 11.08 -2.58 0.08
N ASN A 75 12.27 -2.98 -0.32
CA ASN A 75 12.59 -3.10 -1.73
C ASN A 75 12.07 -4.45 -2.24
N GLU A 76 11.42 -4.42 -3.40
CA GLU A 76 10.96 -5.63 -4.05
C GLU A 76 12.15 -6.46 -4.52
N MET A 77 12.10 -7.77 -4.29
CA MET A 77 13.12 -8.65 -4.81
C MET A 77 13.13 -8.58 -6.33
N TYR A 78 14.30 -8.28 -6.91
CA TYR A 78 14.41 -8.19 -8.36
C TYR A 78 14.40 -9.59 -8.99
N VAL A 79 13.54 -9.78 -9.96
CA VAL A 79 13.51 -10.97 -10.81
C VAL A 79 13.50 -10.48 -12.26
N GLU A 80 14.38 -11.03 -13.06
CA GLU A 80 14.47 -10.69 -14.46
C GLU A 80 13.13 -10.88 -15.17
N GLY A 81 12.70 -9.88 -15.92
CA GLY A 81 11.40 -9.90 -16.59
C GLY A 81 10.21 -9.53 -15.72
N SER A 82 10.44 -9.20 -14.44
CA SER A 82 9.36 -8.75 -13.58
C SER A 82 8.87 -7.35 -13.97
N MET A 83 7.64 -7.04 -13.54
CA MET A 83 6.98 -5.78 -13.88
C MET A 83 7.68 -4.58 -13.23
N PRO A 84 8.08 -3.56 -14.02
CA PRO A 84 8.72 -2.36 -13.48
C PRO A 84 7.71 -1.40 -12.88
N LEU A 85 8.20 -0.42 -12.13
CA LEU A 85 7.42 0.69 -11.56
C LEU A 85 6.18 0.19 -10.81
N CYS A 86 6.39 -0.78 -9.93
CA CYS A 86 5.31 -1.46 -9.22
C CYS A 86 5.34 -1.18 -7.72
N ILE A 87 4.19 -0.87 -7.17
CA ILE A 87 3.94 -0.72 -5.73
C ILE A 87 3.04 -1.87 -5.29
N ARG A 88 3.47 -2.62 -4.27
CA ARG A 88 2.70 -3.72 -3.69
C ARG A 88 2.41 -3.44 -2.22
N ILE A 89 1.21 -3.77 -1.78
CA ILE A 89 0.80 -3.58 -0.39
C ILE A 89 0.30 -4.90 0.16
N LEU A 90 0.73 -5.22 1.38
CA LEU A 90 0.19 -6.29 2.19
C LEU A 90 -0.35 -5.68 3.47
N ILE A 91 -1.63 -5.90 3.76
CA ILE A 91 -2.29 -5.35 4.94
C ILE A 91 -2.72 -6.50 5.83
N LEU A 92 -2.29 -6.48 7.09
CA LEU A 92 -2.80 -7.39 8.11
C LEU A 92 -4.03 -6.77 8.75
N ILE A 93 -5.10 -7.53 8.80
CA ILE A 93 -6.35 -7.07 9.38
C ILE A 93 -6.83 -8.02 10.48
N ASP A 94 -7.58 -7.46 11.40
CA ASP A 94 -8.26 -8.21 12.45
C ASP A 94 -9.70 -7.71 12.49
N LYS A 95 -10.51 -8.25 11.59
CA LYS A 95 -11.88 -7.80 11.43
C LYS A 95 -12.78 -8.47 12.46
N LYS A 96 -13.36 -7.66 13.33
CA LYS A 96 -14.29 -8.16 14.32
C LYS A 96 -15.63 -8.50 13.68
N ILE A 97 -16.06 -9.73 13.89
CA ILE A 97 -17.40 -10.16 13.48
C ILE A 97 -18.37 -9.60 14.52
N LYS A 98 -19.29 -8.76 14.07
CA LYS A 98 -20.38 -8.30 14.93
C LYS A 98 -21.52 -9.31 14.83
N ILE A 99 -21.82 -9.87 15.94
CA ILE A 99 -22.97 -10.76 16.06
C ILE A 99 -24.19 -9.92 16.40
#